data_f7fab4a7a971585e1c7e82bdf504e393
#
_entry.id   f7fab4a7a971585e1c7e82bdf504e393
#
_cell.length_a   1.000
_cell.length_b   1.000
_cell.length_c   1.000
_cell.angle_alpha   90.00
_cell.angle_beta   90.00
_cell.angle_gamma   90.00
#
_symmetry.space_group_name_H-M   'P 1'
#
loop_
_entity.id
_entity.type
_entity.pdbx_description
1 polymer ?
#
loop_
_entity_poly.entity_id
_entity_poly.type
_entity_poly.pdbx_seq_one_letter_code
_entity_poly.pdbx_strand_id
1 'polypeptide(L)'
;MTKDLGSSSVFVRIAWAGLAAGGLAALASCSHAHEPVGDRSGPPPGTTARATAESAPPSSAVSSASRASSASSLGPPAPAPRCDAPHEPFFFVSPAHPVAGRPLRVLAVTDDAVDATLSFARASTPASAAGGDQEPVVQTRDRRGGPPYAWLADVDAAAAGKWRLQLTKSDACGGGSLGAHDVTVYTWAAPVPDAPRAVLWRTRQLWSPALENLYSAWIGHLFDAPADAQPSWDTLADVLRDRDRNWLFDYLGAKEDEEGVAIKPDCADLPYFLRAYFAFKLGLPFGFSHCSRGENGAPPHCADFASNEDPFPPVDDKPQAVPSWADPDRPPGGPWDDSMKRFGEFLRTTLADAAQSGAGRTPAADEDGDYYPLRLSADTLRPGAIFADPYGHVLVVAGRLAQTPSSAGVLFAVDGQPDGTVGRKRFWRGNFLFAIDPALGSAGFKRFRPVVRDPKTAKLREAPNALIRDLSVTDQYEGGVEGFYDKVEDVLSPSPL
;
A
#
# COMPACT_ATOMS: atom_id res chain seq x y z
N MET A 1 47.94 -53.56 20.41
CA MET A 1 47.15 -54.59 19.77
C MET A 1 45.97 -53.89 19.17
N THR A 2 46.11 -53.39 17.96
CA THR A 2 45.67 -53.87 16.63
C THR A 2 44.22 -54.30 16.54
N LYS A 3 43.42 -53.52 15.83
CA LYS A 3 42.88 -53.90 14.51
C LYS A 3 42.02 -52.78 13.92
N ASP A 4 42.46 -52.36 12.74
CA ASP A 4 41.69 -51.68 11.74
C ASP A 4 40.48 -52.46 11.28
N LEU A 5 39.39 -51.79 10.92
CA LEU A 5 38.47 -52.21 9.89
C LEU A 5 37.89 -50.99 9.17
N GLY A 6 38.30 -50.78 7.94
CA GLY A 6 37.77 -49.79 7.03
C GLY A 6 36.37 -50.14 6.54
N SER A 7 35.62 -49.12 6.21
CA SER A 7 34.37 -49.22 5.45
C SER A 7 34.41 -48.24 4.28
N SER A 8 34.42 -48.83 3.09
CA SER A 8 34.43 -48.16 1.78
C SER A 8 33.01 -47.64 1.50
N SER A 9 32.93 -46.34 1.25
CA SER A 9 31.71 -45.73 0.74
C SER A 9 31.77 -45.72 -0.81
N VAL A 10 30.83 -46.41 -1.40
CA VAL A 10 30.60 -46.45 -2.86
C VAL A 10 29.83 -45.19 -3.26
N PHE A 11 30.50 -44.33 -4.06
CA PHE A 11 29.83 -43.22 -4.74
C PHE A 11 29.16 -43.78 -6.01
N VAL A 12 27.81 -43.66 -6.04
CA VAL A 12 27.04 -43.84 -7.27
C VAL A 12 26.90 -42.47 -7.93
N ARG A 13 27.62 -42.26 -9.05
CA ARG A 13 27.44 -41.16 -9.96
C ARG A 13 26.26 -41.51 -10.88
N ILE A 14 25.18 -40.77 -10.75
CA ILE A 14 24.12 -40.77 -11.78
C ILE A 14 24.41 -39.61 -12.72
N ALA A 15 24.76 -39.91 -13.97
CA ALA A 15 24.87 -38.98 -15.02
C ALA A 15 23.49 -38.67 -15.59
N TRP A 16 23.08 -37.43 -15.54
CA TRP A 16 21.93 -36.94 -16.32
C TRP A 16 22.40 -36.35 -17.62
N ALA A 17 22.05 -37.02 -18.70
CA ALA A 17 22.22 -36.54 -20.05
C ALA A 17 21.11 -35.51 -20.34
N GLY A 18 21.53 -34.36 -20.87
CA GLY A 18 20.64 -33.28 -21.22
C GLY A 18 19.70 -33.58 -22.38
N LEU A 19 18.51 -33.03 -22.31
CA LEU A 19 17.70 -32.70 -23.47
C LEU A 19 17.25 -31.25 -23.31
N ALA A 20 17.87 -30.38 -24.07
CA ALA A 20 17.41 -29.04 -24.31
C ALA A 20 16.16 -29.11 -25.19
N ALA A 21 15.01 -28.85 -24.64
CA ALA A 21 13.81 -28.52 -25.40
C ALA A 21 13.36 -27.13 -24.97
N GLY A 22 13.54 -26.17 -25.89
CA GLY A 22 13.04 -24.83 -25.73
C GLY A 22 11.53 -24.83 -25.67
N GLY A 23 11.00 -24.41 -24.52
CA GLY A 23 9.59 -24.09 -24.33
C GLY A 23 9.49 -22.61 -24.01
N LEU A 24 9.09 -21.79 -24.99
CA LEU A 24 8.54 -20.48 -24.71
C LEU A 24 7.31 -20.70 -23.80
N ALA A 25 7.48 -20.50 -22.50
CA ALA A 25 6.35 -20.40 -21.59
C ALA A 25 5.67 -19.04 -21.86
N ALA A 26 4.51 -19.10 -22.48
CA ALA A 26 3.65 -17.97 -22.71
C ALA A 26 3.28 -17.32 -21.38
N LEU A 27 3.57 -16.04 -21.25
CA LEU A 27 3.06 -15.14 -20.23
C LEU A 27 1.53 -15.01 -20.41
N ALA A 28 0.77 -15.93 -19.84
CA ALA A 28 -0.68 -15.87 -19.75
C ALA A 28 -1.05 -15.77 -18.28
N SER A 29 -1.01 -14.56 -17.74
CA SER A 29 -1.42 -14.25 -16.38
C SER A 29 -2.18 -12.94 -16.39
N CYS A 30 -3.36 -12.92 -15.82
CA CYS A 30 -4.28 -11.78 -15.69
C CYS A 30 -5.06 -11.33 -16.94
N SER A 31 -5.16 -12.12 -18.01
CA SER A 31 -5.99 -11.77 -19.17
C SER A 31 -7.14 -12.76 -19.36
N HIS A 32 -8.29 -12.51 -18.74
CA HIS A 32 -9.58 -12.94 -19.28
C HIS A 32 -10.40 -11.68 -19.55
N ALA A 33 -10.22 -11.16 -20.77
CA ALA A 33 -11.15 -10.21 -21.34
C ALA A 33 -12.50 -10.92 -21.53
N HIS A 34 -13.58 -10.33 -21.01
CA HIS A 34 -14.93 -10.72 -21.37
C HIS A 34 -15.13 -10.49 -22.86
N GLU A 35 -15.28 -11.53 -23.65
CA GLU A 35 -15.83 -11.42 -24.98
C GLU A 35 -17.33 -11.03 -24.86
N PRO A 36 -17.78 -9.98 -25.57
CA PRO A 36 -19.20 -9.70 -25.64
C PRO A 36 -19.88 -10.74 -26.54
N VAL A 37 -20.93 -11.33 -26.04
CA VAL A 37 -21.86 -12.19 -26.80
C VAL A 37 -22.40 -11.38 -27.99
N GLY A 38 -22.01 -11.76 -29.20
CA GLY A 38 -22.42 -11.12 -30.42
C GLY A 38 -23.89 -11.37 -30.74
N ASP A 39 -24.64 -10.31 -30.74
CA ASP A 39 -25.99 -10.28 -31.34
C ASP A 39 -25.86 -10.13 -32.86
N ARG A 40 -26.40 -11.12 -33.58
CA ARG A 40 -26.47 -11.12 -35.03
C ARG A 40 -27.80 -10.49 -35.47
N SER A 41 -27.77 -9.23 -35.85
CA SER A 41 -28.77 -8.68 -36.76
C SER A 41 -28.17 -7.51 -37.54
N GLY A 42 -27.95 -7.73 -38.84
CA GLY A 42 -27.41 -6.73 -39.76
C GLY A 42 -28.52 -5.77 -40.26
N PRO A 43 -28.17 -4.53 -40.58
CA PRO A 43 -29.04 -3.60 -41.28
C PRO A 43 -28.79 -3.55 -42.79
N PRO A 44 -29.76 -3.10 -43.58
CA PRO A 44 -29.65 -2.93 -45.03
C PRO A 44 -28.95 -1.61 -45.42
N PRO A 45 -28.51 -1.48 -46.68
CA PRO A 45 -27.68 -0.38 -47.13
C PRO A 45 -28.43 0.85 -47.64
N GLY A 46 -27.79 2.00 -47.54
CA GLY A 46 -28.02 3.16 -48.39
C GLY A 46 -28.19 4.49 -47.66
N THR A 47 -27.31 5.42 -47.77
CA THR A 47 -27.37 6.64 -48.60
C THR A 47 -26.29 7.65 -48.16
N THR A 48 -25.49 8.08 -49.07
CA THR A 48 -24.52 9.17 -49.03
C THR A 48 -25.14 10.54 -48.76
N ALA A 49 -24.55 11.29 -47.85
CA ALA A 49 -24.66 12.75 -47.85
C ALA A 49 -23.33 13.42 -47.39
N ARG A 50 -22.84 14.24 -48.26
CA ARG A 50 -21.67 15.11 -48.22
C ARG A 50 -21.98 16.34 -47.38
N ALA A 51 -21.18 16.72 -46.41
CA ALA A 51 -21.26 18.05 -45.79
C ALA A 51 -19.87 18.65 -45.61
N THR A 52 -19.81 19.89 -45.97
CA THR A 52 -18.74 20.82 -46.23
C THR A 52 -18.08 21.33 -44.92
N ALA A 53 -16.79 21.64 -45.05
CA ALA A 53 -15.96 22.30 -44.02
C ALA A 53 -16.38 23.76 -43.83
N GLU A 54 -16.36 24.24 -42.60
CA GLU A 54 -16.39 25.66 -42.27
C GLU A 54 -15.38 26.00 -41.19
N SER A 55 -14.69 27.09 -41.40
CA SER A 55 -13.46 27.58 -40.77
C SER A 55 -13.71 28.25 -39.42
N ALA A 56 -12.75 28.07 -38.51
CA ALA A 56 -12.66 28.77 -37.20
C ALA A 56 -12.05 30.18 -37.32
N PRO A 57 -12.43 31.11 -36.47
CA PRO A 57 -11.70 32.36 -36.22
C PRO A 57 -10.94 32.34 -34.88
N PRO A 58 -10.03 33.31 -34.62
CA PRO A 58 -8.88 33.15 -33.76
C PRO A 58 -9.07 33.56 -32.30
N SER A 59 -8.20 32.99 -31.52
CA SER A 59 -7.75 33.22 -30.14
C SER A 59 -7.86 34.70 -29.64
N SER A 60 -8.42 34.81 -28.44
CA SER A 60 -8.21 35.95 -27.56
C SER A 60 -7.74 35.44 -26.18
N ALA A 61 -6.55 35.92 -25.79
CA ALA A 61 -5.96 35.69 -24.48
C ALA A 61 -6.83 36.29 -23.37
N VAL A 62 -7.14 35.55 -22.35
CA VAL A 62 -7.68 36.07 -21.08
C VAL A 62 -6.91 35.48 -19.89
N SER A 63 -6.40 36.42 -19.18
CA SER A 63 -5.76 36.49 -17.88
C SER A 63 -6.13 35.35 -16.88
N SER A 64 -5.10 34.74 -16.29
CA SER A 64 -5.12 33.86 -15.14
C SER A 64 -5.66 34.61 -13.90
N ALA A 65 -6.87 34.22 -13.48
CA ALA A 65 -7.37 34.48 -12.13
C ALA A 65 -7.53 33.10 -11.44
N SER A 66 -6.73 32.91 -10.40
CA SER A 66 -6.87 31.79 -9.46
C SER A 66 -8.29 31.73 -8.91
N ARG A 67 -9.09 30.79 -9.40
CA ARG A 67 -10.32 30.36 -8.74
C ARG A 67 -10.01 29.10 -7.95
N ALA A 68 -9.96 29.24 -6.64
CA ALA A 68 -10.14 28.13 -5.73
C ALA A 68 -11.48 27.47 -6.06
N SER A 69 -11.46 26.37 -6.79
CA SER A 69 -12.61 25.50 -6.99
C SER A 69 -12.84 24.72 -5.69
N SER A 70 -13.75 25.22 -4.88
CA SER A 70 -14.47 24.39 -3.91
C SER A 70 -15.36 23.41 -4.69
N ALA A 71 -14.79 22.28 -5.10
CA ALA A 71 -15.55 21.12 -5.54
C ALA A 71 -16.28 20.57 -4.31
N SER A 72 -17.56 20.88 -4.18
CA SER A 72 -18.45 20.23 -3.25
C SER A 72 -18.43 18.72 -3.54
N SER A 73 -17.76 17.97 -2.70
CA SER A 73 -17.85 16.51 -2.71
C SER A 73 -19.27 16.13 -2.30
N LEU A 74 -20.10 15.74 -3.26
CA LEU A 74 -21.37 15.06 -3.01
C LEU A 74 -21.09 13.61 -2.59
N GLY A 75 -20.30 13.43 -1.52
CA GLY A 75 -20.19 12.17 -0.82
C GLY A 75 -21.30 12.07 0.22
N PRO A 76 -21.73 10.86 0.59
CA PRO A 76 -22.64 10.66 1.73
C PRO A 76 -22.04 11.33 2.95
N PRO A 77 -22.88 11.82 3.88
CA PRO A 77 -22.38 12.43 5.11
C PRO A 77 -21.44 11.47 5.80
N ALA A 78 -20.25 11.94 6.11
CA ALA A 78 -19.33 11.20 6.95
C ALA A 78 -20.05 10.84 8.25
N PRO A 79 -19.76 9.68 8.88
CA PRO A 79 -20.38 9.33 10.17
C PRO A 79 -20.25 10.49 11.12
N ALA A 80 -21.31 10.71 11.91
CA ALA A 80 -21.35 11.82 12.88
C ALA A 80 -20.08 11.77 13.74
N PRO A 81 -19.39 12.91 13.91
CA PRO A 81 -18.15 12.91 14.64
C PRO A 81 -18.40 12.53 16.10
N ARG A 82 -17.55 11.65 16.63
CA ARG A 82 -17.54 11.27 18.03
C ARG A 82 -16.69 12.26 18.81
N CYS A 83 -17.00 12.44 20.08
CA CYS A 83 -16.20 13.26 20.98
C CYS A 83 -15.08 12.50 21.68
N ASP A 84 -15.11 11.17 21.66
CA ASP A 84 -14.13 10.34 22.34
C ASP A 84 -13.36 9.46 21.31
N ALA A 85 -12.05 9.41 21.48
CA ALA A 85 -11.16 8.48 20.82
C ALA A 85 -10.64 7.51 21.88
N PRO A 86 -11.05 6.22 21.85
CA PRO A 86 -10.53 5.23 22.80
C PRO A 86 -9.06 4.91 22.57
N HIS A 87 -8.51 5.26 21.40
CA HIS A 87 -7.11 5.05 21.08
C HIS A 87 -6.37 6.37 20.89
N GLU A 88 -5.13 6.41 21.32
CA GLU A 88 -4.27 7.58 21.09
C GLU A 88 -4.02 7.80 19.61
N PRO A 89 -4.05 9.07 19.12
CA PRO A 89 -3.66 9.41 17.75
C PRO A 89 -2.21 9.02 17.46
N PHE A 90 -1.95 8.52 16.29
CA PHE A 90 -0.59 8.37 15.78
C PHE A 90 -0.18 9.63 15.03
N PHE A 91 0.96 10.20 15.40
CA PHE A 91 1.51 11.38 14.76
C PHE A 91 2.65 11.01 13.83
N PHE A 92 2.67 11.64 12.67
CA PHE A 92 3.68 11.40 11.64
C PHE A 92 4.18 12.73 11.07
N VAL A 93 5.47 12.78 10.76
CA VAL A 93 6.14 13.96 10.18
C VAL A 93 7.00 13.49 9.01
N SER A 94 6.88 14.14 7.88
CA SER A 94 7.70 13.90 6.68
C SER A 94 8.37 15.19 6.22
N PRO A 95 9.70 15.19 5.99
CA PRO A 95 10.64 14.08 6.14
C PRO A 95 10.89 13.70 7.59
N ALA A 96 11.47 12.52 7.82
CA ALA A 96 11.80 12.00 9.16
C ALA A 96 12.73 12.92 9.96
N HIS A 97 13.51 13.74 9.25
CA HIS A 97 14.42 14.73 9.85
C HIS A 97 14.17 16.10 9.21
N PRO A 98 13.15 16.84 9.69
CA PRO A 98 12.78 18.11 9.10
C PRO A 98 13.87 19.18 9.33
N VAL A 99 14.14 19.97 8.28
CA VAL A 99 15.17 20.98 8.26
C VAL A 99 14.57 22.38 8.15
N ALA A 100 15.09 23.33 8.90
CA ALA A 100 14.61 24.71 8.91
C ALA A 100 14.57 25.32 7.51
N GLY A 101 13.49 26.02 7.22
CA GLY A 101 13.29 26.68 5.91
C GLY A 101 12.97 25.71 4.76
N ARG A 102 12.75 24.43 5.05
CA ARG A 102 12.31 23.44 4.06
C ARG A 102 10.85 23.02 4.33
N PRO A 103 10.10 22.66 3.29
CA PRO A 103 8.76 22.13 3.47
C PRO A 103 8.77 20.87 4.31
N LEU A 104 7.76 20.73 5.16
CA LEU A 104 7.48 19.51 5.91
C LEU A 104 5.98 19.28 5.97
N ARG A 105 5.60 18.03 6.13
CA ARG A 105 4.22 17.56 6.24
C ARG A 105 4.01 16.96 7.61
N VAL A 106 2.89 17.30 8.24
CA VAL A 106 2.52 16.80 9.56
C VAL A 106 1.15 16.15 9.51
N LEU A 107 1.00 15.01 10.17
CA LEU A 107 -0.23 14.23 10.18
C LEU A 107 -0.58 13.74 11.58
N ALA A 108 -1.88 13.57 11.82
CA ALA A 108 -2.43 12.73 12.88
C ALA A 108 -3.36 11.70 12.25
N VAL A 109 -3.30 10.45 12.74
CA VAL A 109 -4.15 9.35 12.27
C VAL A 109 -4.83 8.69 13.45
N THR A 110 -6.14 8.42 13.33
CA THR A 110 -6.94 7.72 14.35
C THR A 110 -7.86 6.69 13.74
N ASP A 111 -8.25 5.68 14.50
CA ASP A 111 -9.32 4.74 14.12
C ASP A 111 -10.71 5.40 14.17
N ASP A 112 -10.87 6.39 15.01
CA ASP A 112 -12.16 6.97 15.36
C ASP A 112 -12.45 8.26 14.59
N ALA A 113 -13.71 8.44 14.18
CA ALA A 113 -14.22 9.64 13.51
C ALA A 113 -14.41 10.78 14.54
N VAL A 114 -13.33 11.28 15.13
CA VAL A 114 -13.42 12.37 16.11
C VAL A 114 -13.57 13.72 15.45
N ASP A 115 -14.28 14.65 16.12
CA ASP A 115 -14.28 16.06 15.74
C ASP A 115 -13.11 16.76 16.44
N ALA A 116 -12.06 17.02 15.66
CA ALA A 116 -10.80 17.49 16.21
C ALA A 116 -10.07 18.43 15.22
N THR A 117 -9.15 19.18 15.79
CA THR A 117 -8.25 20.10 15.06
C THR A 117 -6.81 19.66 15.26
N LEU A 118 -6.10 19.46 14.17
CA LEU A 118 -4.65 19.28 14.18
C LEU A 118 -3.98 20.65 14.16
N SER A 119 -3.03 20.86 15.07
CA SER A 119 -2.22 22.08 15.14
C SER A 119 -0.74 21.76 15.21
N PHE A 120 0.07 22.60 14.55
CA PHE A 120 1.52 22.55 14.63
C PHE A 120 2.04 23.93 15.06
N ALA A 121 2.62 24.02 16.25
CA ALA A 121 3.04 25.25 16.88
C ALA A 121 4.42 25.12 17.52
N ARG A 122 5.09 26.24 17.77
CA ARG A 122 6.32 26.21 18.57
C ARG A 122 6.02 25.70 19.97
N ALA A 123 6.88 24.83 20.45
CA ALA A 123 6.80 24.40 21.83
C ALA A 123 7.14 25.59 22.76
N SER A 124 6.24 25.93 23.68
CA SER A 124 6.47 26.96 24.68
C SER A 124 7.59 26.52 25.64
N THR A 125 8.54 27.41 25.87
CA THR A 125 9.52 27.22 26.94
C THR A 125 8.91 27.69 28.27
N PRO A 126 9.32 27.13 29.42
CA PRO A 126 8.80 27.56 30.72
C PRO A 126 8.92 29.08 30.97
N ALA A 127 9.89 29.76 30.32
CA ALA A 127 10.08 31.20 30.41
C ALA A 127 9.08 32.02 29.58
N SER A 128 8.42 31.41 28.58
CA SER A 128 7.43 32.08 27.73
C SER A 128 6.00 31.80 28.13
N ALA A 129 5.77 30.96 29.15
CA ALA A 129 4.44 30.63 29.65
C ALA A 129 3.70 31.81 30.35
N ALA A 130 4.34 32.97 30.49
CA ALA A 130 3.75 34.14 31.11
C ALA A 130 2.98 35.07 30.15
N GLY A 131 2.85 34.70 28.89
CA GLY A 131 2.18 35.59 27.91
C GLY A 131 1.71 34.89 26.66
N GLY A 132 0.49 34.42 26.68
CA GLY A 132 -0.29 34.09 25.49
C GLY A 132 0.04 32.74 24.84
N ASP A 133 -1.00 32.00 24.44
CA ASP A 133 -0.88 30.85 23.55
C ASP A 133 -0.14 31.29 22.27
N GLN A 134 0.94 30.59 21.94
CA GLN A 134 1.61 30.85 20.67
C GLN A 134 0.71 30.41 19.54
N GLU A 135 0.37 31.37 18.66
CA GLU A 135 -0.42 31.09 17.48
C GLU A 135 0.19 29.93 16.68
N PRO A 136 -0.57 28.90 16.31
CA PRO A 136 -0.05 27.81 15.54
C PRO A 136 0.37 28.29 14.14
N VAL A 137 1.51 27.80 13.65
CA VAL A 137 1.95 28.10 12.28
C VAL A 137 0.98 27.50 11.27
N VAL A 138 0.42 26.33 11.59
CA VAL A 138 -0.61 25.69 10.77
C VAL A 138 -1.66 25.03 11.66
N GLN A 139 -2.90 25.08 11.20
CA GLN A 139 -4.04 24.43 11.85
C GLN A 139 -5.02 23.92 10.79
N THR A 140 -5.53 22.68 11.00
CA THR A 140 -6.55 22.11 10.10
C THR A 140 -7.60 21.34 10.87
N ARG A 141 -8.85 21.42 10.40
CA ARG A 141 -9.98 20.58 10.82
C ARG A 141 -10.37 19.58 9.74
N ASP A 142 -9.68 19.63 8.59
CA ASP A 142 -9.98 18.79 7.44
C ASP A 142 -9.62 17.34 7.74
N ARG A 143 -10.65 16.57 8.13
CA ARG A 143 -10.56 15.13 8.37
C ARG A 143 -10.79 14.37 7.07
N ARG A 144 -9.83 13.54 6.69
CA ARG A 144 -9.81 12.80 5.43
C ARG A 144 -9.95 11.29 5.64
N GLY A 145 -10.55 10.62 4.65
CA GLY A 145 -10.67 9.16 4.61
C GLY A 145 -11.56 8.58 5.71
N GLY A 146 -11.28 7.34 6.04
CA GLY A 146 -11.78 6.66 7.22
C GLY A 146 -12.77 5.52 7.08
N PRO A 147 -12.67 4.54 8.01
CA PRO A 147 -11.55 4.32 8.91
C PRO A 147 -10.30 3.77 8.19
N PRO A 148 -9.06 4.14 8.62
CA PRO A 148 -8.71 5.15 9.60
C PRO A 148 -8.85 6.58 9.06
N TYR A 149 -8.97 7.55 9.96
CA TYR A 149 -9.14 8.98 9.66
C TYR A 149 -7.82 9.72 9.83
N ALA A 150 -7.55 10.66 8.92
CA ALA A 150 -6.32 11.44 8.93
C ALA A 150 -6.59 12.95 8.89
N TRP A 151 -5.78 13.71 9.59
CA TRP A 151 -5.62 15.16 9.45
C TRP A 151 -4.24 15.40 8.88
N LEU A 152 -4.15 16.22 7.85
CA LEU A 152 -2.93 16.50 7.10
C LEU A 152 -2.74 17.99 6.98
N ALA A 153 -1.54 18.46 7.25
CA ALA A 153 -1.15 19.84 6.97
C ALA A 153 0.27 19.91 6.41
N ASP A 154 0.44 20.72 5.39
CA ASP A 154 1.73 21.10 4.82
C ASP A 154 2.20 22.39 5.45
N VAL A 155 3.49 22.43 5.78
CA VAL A 155 4.17 23.59 6.37
C VAL A 155 5.30 23.98 5.42
N ASP A 156 5.21 25.12 4.75
CA ASP A 156 6.17 25.55 3.74
C ASP A 156 7.57 25.73 4.32
N ALA A 157 7.66 26.32 5.51
CA ALA A 157 8.92 26.54 6.19
C ALA A 157 8.71 26.69 7.70
N ALA A 158 9.37 25.86 8.48
CA ALA A 158 9.44 26.01 9.93
C ALA A 158 10.84 26.49 10.35
N ALA A 159 10.92 27.35 11.36
CA ALA A 159 12.20 27.73 11.93
C ALA A 159 12.78 26.60 12.77
N ALA A 160 14.10 26.52 12.88
CA ALA A 160 14.77 25.55 13.74
C ALA A 160 14.32 25.65 15.19
N GLY A 161 14.24 24.53 15.88
CA GLY A 161 13.86 24.44 17.28
C GLY A 161 12.84 23.35 17.60
N LYS A 162 12.24 23.45 18.77
CA LYS A 162 11.23 22.53 19.26
C LYS A 162 9.83 22.99 18.84
N TRP A 163 9.05 22.07 18.33
CA TRP A 163 7.69 22.24 17.88
C TRP A 163 6.81 21.18 18.49
N ARG A 164 5.51 21.45 18.58
CA ARG A 164 4.52 20.52 19.06
C ARG A 164 3.44 20.33 18.01
N LEU A 165 3.22 19.08 17.64
CA LEU A 165 2.09 18.62 16.85
C LEU A 165 1.03 18.10 17.81
N GLN A 166 -0.20 18.59 17.73
CA GLN A 166 -1.25 18.27 18.68
C GLN A 166 -2.59 18.08 17.97
N LEU A 167 -3.33 17.07 18.38
CA LEU A 167 -4.73 16.88 17.98
C LEU A 167 -5.62 17.24 19.18
N THR A 168 -6.50 18.23 18.99
CA THR A 168 -7.38 18.78 20.04
C THR A 168 -8.82 18.58 19.65
N LYS A 169 -9.65 18.10 20.58
CA LYS A 169 -11.11 18.01 20.39
C LYS A 169 -11.70 19.38 20.07
N SER A 170 -12.76 19.40 19.26
CA SER A 170 -13.52 20.63 19.04
C SER A 170 -14.19 21.13 20.33
N ASP A 171 -14.55 22.41 20.36
CA ASP A 171 -15.29 23.01 21.48
C ASP A 171 -16.64 22.34 21.70
N ALA A 172 -17.29 21.90 20.62
CA ALA A 172 -18.53 21.13 20.69
C ALA A 172 -18.37 19.80 21.43
N CYS A 173 -17.15 19.26 21.45
CA CYS A 173 -16.77 18.05 22.20
C CYS A 173 -16.10 18.36 23.55
N GLY A 174 -16.24 19.56 24.05
CA GLY A 174 -15.69 19.99 25.36
C GLY A 174 -14.22 20.33 25.34
N GLY A 175 -13.60 20.44 24.16
CA GLY A 175 -12.19 20.77 24.03
C GLY A 175 -11.25 19.69 24.61
N GLY A 176 -9.99 20.04 24.77
CA GLY A 176 -8.96 19.18 25.36
C GLY A 176 -8.14 18.38 24.34
N SER A 177 -6.96 18.01 24.76
CA SER A 177 -6.00 17.27 23.89
C SER A 177 -6.39 15.80 23.78
N LEU A 178 -6.38 15.27 22.55
CA LEU A 178 -6.43 13.83 22.26
C LEU A 178 -5.04 13.20 22.27
N GLY A 179 -4.01 13.99 22.01
CA GLY A 179 -2.63 13.58 22.02
C GLY A 179 -1.72 14.67 21.46
N ALA A 180 -0.42 14.54 21.72
CA ALA A 180 0.58 15.46 21.21
C ALA A 180 1.92 14.75 20.94
N HIS A 181 2.69 15.30 20.00
CA HIS A 181 4.01 14.80 19.62
C HIS A 181 4.99 15.95 19.48
N ASP A 182 6.15 15.84 20.12
CA ASP A 182 7.19 16.84 20.04
C ASP A 182 8.08 16.61 18.81
N VAL A 183 8.22 17.64 17.98
CA VAL A 183 8.99 17.62 16.73
C VAL A 183 10.20 18.52 16.90
N THR A 184 11.37 18.05 16.47
CA THR A 184 12.56 18.90 16.37
C THR A 184 12.80 19.25 14.91
N VAL A 185 12.81 20.54 14.60
CA VAL A 185 13.25 21.08 13.30
C VAL A 185 14.70 21.47 13.43
N TYR A 186 15.55 20.90 12.61
CA TYR A 186 17.01 21.01 12.72
C TYR A 186 17.54 22.15 11.85
N THR A 187 18.72 22.67 12.17
CA THR A 187 19.42 23.67 11.36
C THR A 187 20.20 23.07 10.20
N TRP A 188 20.37 21.75 10.19
CA TRP A 188 21.19 21.00 9.23
C TRP A 188 20.51 19.67 8.86
N ALA A 189 20.82 19.19 7.66
CA ALA A 189 20.34 17.90 7.23
C ALA A 189 20.99 16.77 8.03
N ALA A 190 20.22 15.74 8.39
CA ALA A 190 20.79 14.55 9.01
C ALA A 190 21.86 13.96 8.10
N PRO A 191 22.94 13.40 8.66
CA PRO A 191 23.81 12.55 7.89
C PRO A 191 22.98 11.36 7.40
N VAL A 192 23.04 11.12 6.10
CA VAL A 192 22.38 9.96 5.50
C VAL A 192 23.00 8.70 6.11
N PRO A 193 22.23 7.82 6.76
CA PRO A 193 22.77 6.58 7.31
C PRO A 193 23.36 5.72 6.19
N ASP A 194 24.46 5.04 6.48
CA ASP A 194 25.02 4.07 5.54
C ASP A 194 23.98 3.03 5.15
N ALA A 195 23.83 2.81 3.85
CA ALA A 195 22.99 1.74 3.32
C ALA A 195 23.54 0.39 3.76
N PRO A 196 22.74 -0.53 4.29
CA PRO A 196 23.21 -1.85 4.63
C PRO A 196 23.64 -2.59 3.36
N ARG A 197 24.84 -3.19 3.35
CA ARG A 197 25.37 -3.90 2.18
C ARG A 197 24.87 -5.34 2.08
N ALA A 198 24.60 -5.96 3.23
CA ALA A 198 24.25 -7.38 3.32
C ALA A 198 22.75 -7.66 3.26
N VAL A 199 21.91 -6.69 3.56
CA VAL A 199 20.44 -6.80 3.61
C VAL A 199 19.81 -5.66 2.81
N LEU A 200 18.53 -5.77 2.45
CA LEU A 200 17.84 -4.69 1.72
C LEU A 200 17.73 -3.42 2.55
N TRP A 201 17.19 -3.54 3.76
CA TRP A 201 17.17 -2.49 4.76
C TRP A 201 17.15 -3.10 6.16
N ARG A 202 17.54 -2.32 7.15
CA ARG A 202 17.50 -2.72 8.55
C ARG A 202 16.13 -2.44 9.15
N THR A 203 15.56 -3.42 9.84
CA THR A 203 14.38 -3.20 10.68
C THR A 203 14.73 -2.31 11.85
N ARG A 204 14.05 -1.17 11.98
CA ARG A 204 14.23 -0.18 13.05
C ARG A 204 13.10 -0.21 14.06
N GLN A 205 11.92 -0.65 13.64
CA GLN A 205 10.71 -0.78 14.44
C GLN A 205 9.85 -1.92 13.92
N LEU A 206 8.92 -2.40 14.73
CA LEU A 206 7.99 -3.47 14.35
C LEU A 206 6.64 -2.88 13.96
N TRP A 207 5.85 -3.65 13.23
CA TRP A 207 4.47 -3.30 12.95
C TRP A 207 3.67 -3.17 14.25
N SER A 208 2.83 -2.15 14.31
CA SER A 208 1.90 -1.89 15.40
C SER A 208 0.53 -1.51 14.80
N PRO A 209 -0.57 -1.59 15.57
CA PRO A 209 -1.87 -1.13 15.09
C PRO A 209 -1.85 0.31 14.56
N ALA A 210 -1.08 1.20 15.20
CA ALA A 210 -0.93 2.58 14.76
C ALA A 210 -0.22 2.72 13.40
N LEU A 211 0.79 1.89 13.13
CA LEU A 211 1.48 1.85 11.84
C LEU A 211 0.63 1.19 10.74
N GLU A 212 -0.18 0.20 11.09
CA GLU A 212 -1.18 -0.35 10.18
C GLU A 212 -2.24 0.70 9.80
N ASN A 213 -2.65 1.55 10.75
CA ASN A 213 -3.54 2.67 10.49
C ASN A 213 -2.88 3.71 9.57
N LEU A 214 -1.60 4.03 9.81
CA LEU A 214 -0.86 4.94 8.94
C LEU A 214 -0.75 4.37 7.51
N TYR A 215 -0.42 3.08 7.37
CA TYR A 215 -0.38 2.39 6.08
C TYR A 215 -1.73 2.47 5.36
N SER A 216 -2.79 2.16 6.06
CA SER A 216 -4.15 2.21 5.53
C SER A 216 -4.56 3.63 5.09
N ALA A 217 -4.30 4.64 5.92
CA ALA A 217 -4.59 6.03 5.58
C ALA A 217 -3.73 6.51 4.39
N TRP A 218 -2.46 6.08 4.32
CA TRP A 218 -1.57 6.39 3.21
C TRP A 218 -2.09 5.80 1.89
N ILE A 219 -2.49 4.52 1.86
CA ILE A 219 -3.09 3.89 0.66
C ILE A 219 -4.36 4.65 0.24
N GLY A 220 -5.23 4.98 1.17
CA GLY A 220 -6.45 5.73 0.88
C GLY A 220 -6.17 7.09 0.26
N HIS A 221 -5.16 7.80 0.73
CA HIS A 221 -4.76 9.09 0.20
C HIS A 221 -4.00 8.99 -1.13
N LEU A 222 -3.10 8.01 -1.25
CA LEU A 222 -2.29 7.79 -2.45
C LEU A 222 -3.16 7.64 -3.71
N PHE A 223 -4.30 6.95 -3.57
CA PHE A 223 -5.23 6.68 -4.66
C PHE A 223 -6.54 7.47 -4.56
N ASP A 224 -6.56 8.55 -3.78
CA ASP A 224 -7.76 9.38 -3.66
C ASP A 224 -8.06 10.11 -4.97
N ALA A 225 -9.34 10.16 -5.29
CA ALA A 225 -9.87 10.88 -6.44
C ALA A 225 -11.39 11.07 -6.26
N PRO A 226 -12.03 11.96 -7.01
CA PRO A 226 -13.49 12.10 -7.04
C PRO A 226 -14.19 10.76 -7.24
N ALA A 227 -15.36 10.60 -6.63
CA ALA A 227 -16.08 9.32 -6.61
C ALA A 227 -16.46 8.78 -8.00
N ASP A 228 -16.67 9.66 -8.95
CA ASP A 228 -17.01 9.38 -10.34
C ASP A 228 -15.78 9.19 -11.23
N ALA A 229 -14.57 9.56 -10.75
CA ALA A 229 -13.33 9.42 -11.50
C ALA A 229 -12.75 8.01 -11.40
N GLN A 230 -12.14 7.57 -12.49
CA GLN A 230 -11.38 6.32 -12.58
C GLN A 230 -9.98 6.64 -13.14
N PRO A 231 -9.11 7.28 -12.33
CA PRO A 231 -7.77 7.63 -12.78
C PRO A 231 -6.95 6.37 -13.04
N SER A 232 -6.04 6.50 -14.01
CA SER A 232 -5.04 5.50 -14.35
C SER A 232 -3.69 6.19 -14.48
N TRP A 233 -2.63 5.48 -14.12
CA TRP A 233 -1.24 5.93 -14.18
C TRP A 233 -0.43 4.91 -14.98
N ASP A 234 0.51 5.38 -15.78
CA ASP A 234 1.33 4.51 -16.62
C ASP A 234 2.20 3.55 -15.80
N THR A 235 2.57 3.95 -14.60
CA THR A 235 3.34 3.14 -13.66
C THR A 235 2.99 3.44 -12.20
N LEU A 236 3.28 2.53 -11.28
CA LEU A 236 3.22 2.82 -9.86
C LEU A 236 4.21 3.92 -9.45
N ALA A 237 5.34 4.01 -10.15
CA ALA A 237 6.33 5.06 -9.91
C ALA A 237 5.75 6.46 -10.12
N ASP A 238 4.85 6.64 -11.07
CA ASP A 238 4.21 7.95 -11.31
C ASP A 238 3.33 8.37 -10.13
N VAL A 239 2.65 7.41 -9.50
CA VAL A 239 1.86 7.65 -8.28
C VAL A 239 2.77 7.97 -7.09
N LEU A 240 3.86 7.21 -6.91
CA LEU A 240 4.76 7.36 -5.77
C LEU A 240 5.62 8.63 -5.84
N ARG A 241 5.85 9.19 -7.02
CA ARG A 241 6.57 10.47 -7.24
C ARG A 241 5.69 11.71 -7.11
N ASP A 242 4.39 11.54 -7.09
CA ASP A 242 3.47 12.65 -6.84
C ASP A 242 3.52 13.03 -5.35
N ARG A 243 4.13 14.18 -5.05
CA ARG A 243 4.31 14.69 -3.68
C ARG A 243 2.98 14.97 -2.97
N ASP A 244 1.96 15.32 -3.72
CA ASP A 244 0.64 15.62 -3.15
C ASP A 244 -0.09 14.35 -2.73
N ARG A 245 0.20 13.23 -3.41
CA ARG A 245 -0.36 11.91 -3.11
C ARG A 245 0.48 11.12 -2.11
N ASN A 246 1.80 11.18 -2.24
CA ASN A 246 2.68 10.32 -1.46
C ASN A 246 3.23 11.04 -0.22
N TRP A 247 2.69 10.73 0.95
CA TRP A 247 3.21 11.27 2.23
C TRP A 247 4.64 10.84 2.55
N LEU A 248 5.10 9.77 1.91
CA LEU A 248 6.45 9.21 2.10
C LEU A 248 7.45 9.70 1.05
N PHE A 249 7.04 10.62 0.16
CA PHE A 249 7.96 11.18 -0.82
C PHE A 249 9.14 11.86 -0.11
N ASP A 250 10.37 11.45 -0.43
CA ASP A 250 11.61 11.92 0.19
C ASP A 250 11.60 11.87 1.74
N TYR A 251 10.88 10.91 2.31
CA TYR A 251 10.75 10.74 3.76
C TYR A 251 12.10 10.61 4.47
N LEU A 252 13.08 9.95 3.85
CA LEU A 252 14.41 9.76 4.40
C LEU A 252 15.27 11.03 4.29
N GLY A 253 14.83 12.03 3.52
CA GLY A 253 15.51 13.31 3.34
C GLY A 253 16.74 13.25 2.45
N ALA A 254 16.85 12.21 1.63
CA ALA A 254 18.01 11.93 0.78
C ALA A 254 17.71 12.12 -0.72
N LYS A 255 16.55 12.69 -1.08
CA LYS A 255 16.04 12.80 -2.45
C LYS A 255 15.85 11.44 -3.12
N GLU A 256 15.56 10.46 -2.33
CA GLU A 256 15.53 9.06 -2.74
C GLU A 256 14.42 8.73 -3.75
N ASP A 257 13.40 9.58 -3.88
CA ASP A 257 12.32 9.40 -4.86
C ASP A 257 12.46 10.30 -6.09
N GLU A 258 13.38 11.26 -6.10
CA GLU A 258 13.54 12.20 -7.24
C GLU A 258 14.01 11.48 -8.51
N GLU A 259 14.96 10.56 -8.39
CA GLU A 259 15.49 9.77 -9.51
C GLU A 259 14.90 8.35 -9.59
N GLY A 260 13.83 8.08 -8.86
CA GLY A 260 13.28 6.77 -8.57
C GLY A 260 13.28 5.76 -9.72
N VAL A 261 13.24 4.49 -9.34
CA VAL A 261 13.23 3.34 -10.25
C VAL A 261 11.84 3.18 -10.87
N ALA A 262 11.77 2.79 -12.14
CA ALA A 262 10.51 2.41 -12.76
C ALA A 262 9.93 1.19 -12.04
N ILE A 263 8.75 1.35 -11.44
CA ILE A 263 8.03 0.31 -10.71
C ILE A 263 6.73 0.03 -11.46
N LYS A 264 6.67 -1.14 -12.09
CA LYS A 264 5.57 -1.58 -12.96
C LYS A 264 5.00 -2.90 -12.45
N PRO A 265 4.13 -2.89 -11.45
CA PRO A 265 3.52 -4.10 -10.93
C PRO A 265 2.43 -4.63 -11.85
N ASP A 266 2.25 -5.94 -11.88
CA ASP A 266 1.00 -6.55 -12.26
C ASP A 266 0.01 -6.59 -11.08
N CYS A 267 -1.11 -7.30 -11.21
CA CYS A 267 -2.13 -7.37 -10.16
C CYS A 267 -1.65 -8.09 -8.89
N ALA A 268 -0.78 -9.08 -9.03
CA ALA A 268 -0.22 -9.81 -7.89
C ALA A 268 0.88 -9.02 -7.19
N ASP A 269 1.69 -8.29 -7.96
CA ASP A 269 2.80 -7.49 -7.48
C ASP A 269 2.37 -6.25 -6.70
N LEU A 270 1.31 -5.59 -7.17
CA LEU A 270 0.91 -4.26 -6.67
C LEU A 270 0.79 -4.18 -5.15
N PRO A 271 0.07 -5.09 -4.46
CA PRO A 271 -0.04 -5.04 -3.00
C PRO A 271 1.32 -5.23 -2.31
N TYR A 272 2.17 -6.11 -2.82
CA TYR A 272 3.50 -6.35 -2.26
C TYR A 272 4.41 -5.15 -2.44
N PHE A 273 4.40 -4.50 -3.61
CA PHE A 273 5.23 -3.33 -3.90
C PHE A 273 4.84 -2.14 -3.02
N LEU A 274 3.55 -1.92 -2.81
CA LEU A 274 3.05 -0.90 -1.88
C LEU A 274 3.47 -1.19 -0.44
N ARG A 275 3.32 -2.45 0.02
CA ARG A 275 3.70 -2.86 1.37
C ARG A 275 5.20 -2.77 1.59
N ALA A 276 6.00 -3.23 0.63
CA ALA A 276 7.47 -3.16 0.67
C ALA A 276 7.97 -1.71 0.67
N TYR A 277 7.40 -0.84 -0.18
CA TYR A 277 7.77 0.57 -0.22
C TYR A 277 7.52 1.27 1.12
N PHE A 278 6.34 1.08 1.70
CA PHE A 278 6.02 1.63 3.01
C PHE A 278 6.97 1.10 4.10
N ALA A 279 7.22 -0.21 4.10
CA ALA A 279 8.11 -0.85 5.06
C ALA A 279 9.57 -0.36 4.91
N PHE A 280 10.06 -0.23 3.69
CA PHE A 280 11.39 0.31 3.39
C PHE A 280 11.55 1.74 3.93
N LYS A 281 10.60 2.64 3.63
CA LYS A 281 10.64 4.03 4.08
C LYS A 281 10.66 4.15 5.61
N LEU A 282 9.86 3.37 6.30
CA LEU A 282 9.74 3.45 7.76
C LEU A 282 10.70 2.51 8.53
N GLY A 283 11.47 1.69 7.82
CA GLY A 283 12.34 0.70 8.46
C GLY A 283 11.53 -0.37 9.21
N LEU A 284 10.44 -0.84 8.62
CA LEU A 284 9.60 -1.91 9.15
C LEU A 284 10.04 -3.26 8.63
N PRO A 285 9.75 -4.37 9.34
CA PRO A 285 9.97 -5.69 8.80
C PRO A 285 9.02 -5.95 7.63
N PHE A 286 9.54 -6.58 6.60
CA PHE A 286 8.80 -7.04 5.44
C PHE A 286 9.18 -8.48 5.15
N GLY A 287 8.22 -9.28 4.75
CA GLY A 287 8.43 -10.66 4.36
C GLY A 287 7.47 -11.06 3.26
N PHE A 288 7.83 -12.12 2.57
CA PHE A 288 7.07 -12.72 1.48
C PHE A 288 7.44 -14.19 1.36
N SER A 289 6.54 -14.97 0.80
CA SER A 289 6.73 -16.40 0.56
C SER A 289 6.60 -16.72 -0.92
N HIS A 290 7.23 -17.80 -1.36
CA HIS A 290 6.99 -18.35 -2.70
C HIS A 290 5.67 -19.12 -2.68
N CYS A 291 4.66 -18.63 -3.39
CA CYS A 291 3.34 -19.22 -3.39
C CYS A 291 3.01 -19.83 -4.76
N SER A 292 2.48 -21.06 -4.77
CA SER A 292 1.96 -21.68 -5.98
C SER A 292 0.65 -21.00 -6.43
N ARG A 293 0.27 -21.21 -7.69
CA ARG A 293 -1.04 -20.75 -8.23
C ARG A 293 -2.16 -21.74 -7.96
N GLY A 294 -1.86 -22.91 -7.39
CA GLY A 294 -2.72 -24.08 -7.33
C GLY A 294 -2.59 -24.91 -8.60
N GLU A 295 -2.43 -26.21 -8.45
CA GLU A 295 -2.20 -27.15 -9.54
C GLU A 295 -2.92 -28.48 -9.29
N ASN A 296 -3.33 -29.14 -10.39
CA ASN A 296 -3.88 -30.50 -10.35
C ASN A 296 -5.04 -30.71 -9.35
N GLY A 297 -5.87 -29.68 -9.15
CA GLY A 297 -6.98 -29.73 -8.20
C GLY A 297 -6.59 -29.46 -6.75
N ALA A 298 -5.33 -29.13 -6.48
CA ALA A 298 -4.87 -28.67 -5.18
C ALA A 298 -4.92 -27.13 -5.08
N PRO A 299 -5.30 -26.58 -3.92
CA PRO A 299 -5.30 -25.14 -3.71
C PRO A 299 -3.89 -24.54 -3.74
N PRO A 300 -3.76 -23.21 -3.92
CA PRO A 300 -2.50 -22.52 -3.72
C PRO A 300 -1.93 -22.76 -2.32
N HIS A 301 -0.61 -22.88 -2.23
CA HIS A 301 0.12 -22.96 -0.96
C HIS A 301 1.41 -22.13 -1.05
N CYS A 302 1.91 -21.70 0.10
CA CYS A 302 3.12 -20.91 0.22
C CYS A 302 4.20 -21.68 0.98
N ALA A 303 5.46 -21.38 0.67
CA ALA A 303 6.65 -21.92 1.33
C ALA A 303 7.82 -20.93 1.21
N ASP A 304 8.94 -21.26 1.83
CA ASP A 304 10.21 -20.53 1.66
C ASP A 304 10.08 -19.04 2.00
N PHE A 305 9.56 -18.72 3.19
CA PHE A 305 9.48 -17.35 3.66
C PHE A 305 10.84 -16.67 3.67
N ALA A 306 10.90 -15.49 3.03
CA ALA A 306 12.05 -14.60 2.99
C ALA A 306 11.70 -13.22 3.54
N SER A 307 12.69 -12.46 3.98
CA SER A 307 12.49 -11.15 4.59
C SER A 307 13.52 -10.11 4.12
N ASN A 308 13.25 -8.84 4.42
CA ASN A 308 14.18 -7.74 4.18
C ASN A 308 15.53 -7.89 4.93
N GLU A 309 15.61 -8.75 5.94
CA GLU A 309 16.85 -9.02 6.70
C GLU A 309 17.64 -10.22 6.15
N ASP A 310 17.12 -10.92 5.16
CA ASP A 310 17.87 -11.96 4.46
C ASP A 310 18.88 -11.35 3.48
N PRO A 311 19.99 -12.07 3.19
CA PRO A 311 21.01 -11.57 2.26
C PRO A 311 20.44 -11.21 0.89
N PHE A 312 20.74 -9.99 0.42
CA PHE A 312 20.38 -9.54 -0.93
C PHE A 312 21.53 -8.72 -1.54
N PRO A 313 21.98 -9.00 -2.76
CA PRO A 313 21.60 -10.18 -3.55
C PRO A 313 21.97 -11.47 -2.81
N PRO A 314 21.32 -12.61 -3.13
CA PRO A 314 21.74 -13.90 -2.59
C PRO A 314 23.24 -14.04 -2.81
N VAL A 315 23.97 -14.44 -1.78
CA VAL A 315 25.42 -14.62 -1.87
C VAL A 315 25.68 -15.86 -2.71
N ASP A 316 25.71 -15.67 -4.04
CA ASP A 316 26.30 -16.65 -4.93
C ASP A 316 27.83 -16.51 -4.82
N ASP A 317 28.54 -17.64 -4.64
CA ASP A 317 30.00 -17.71 -4.67
C ASP A 317 30.63 -17.30 -6.03
N LYS A 318 29.83 -16.84 -6.96
CA LYS A 318 30.28 -16.34 -8.27
C LYS A 318 30.50 -14.83 -8.22
N PRO A 319 31.62 -14.32 -8.77
CA PRO A 319 31.78 -12.89 -8.95
C PRO A 319 30.58 -12.36 -9.74
N GLN A 320 29.77 -11.56 -9.11
CA GLN A 320 28.63 -10.93 -9.78
C GLN A 320 29.16 -10.03 -10.88
N ALA A 321 28.61 -10.19 -12.08
CA ALA A 321 28.80 -9.20 -13.13
C ALA A 321 28.33 -7.85 -12.59
N VAL A 322 29.16 -6.82 -12.75
CA VAL A 322 28.79 -5.45 -12.39
C VAL A 322 27.46 -5.16 -13.07
N PRO A 323 26.41 -4.77 -12.32
CA PRO A 323 25.11 -4.51 -12.92
C PRO A 323 25.24 -3.50 -14.05
N SER A 324 24.51 -3.68 -15.14
CA SER A 324 24.57 -2.83 -16.35
C SER A 324 24.25 -1.35 -16.09
N TRP A 325 23.71 -1.02 -14.90
CA TRP A 325 23.44 0.35 -14.45
C TRP A 325 24.65 1.00 -13.74
N ALA A 326 25.65 0.23 -13.36
CA ALA A 326 26.89 0.78 -12.83
C ALA A 326 27.70 1.37 -14.00
N ASP A 327 27.35 2.56 -14.41
CA ASP A 327 28.15 3.36 -15.35
C ASP A 327 29.47 3.72 -14.66
N PRO A 328 30.63 3.23 -15.15
CA PRO A 328 31.92 3.50 -14.53
C PRO A 328 32.30 4.98 -14.59
N ASP A 329 31.70 5.77 -15.46
CA ASP A 329 31.95 7.20 -15.61
C ASP A 329 30.98 8.09 -14.81
N ARG A 330 29.98 7.50 -14.16
CA ARG A 330 29.07 8.23 -13.28
C ARG A 330 29.73 8.45 -11.91
N PRO A 331 29.78 9.70 -11.40
CA PRO A 331 30.24 9.91 -10.02
C PRO A 331 29.38 9.05 -9.08
N PRO A 332 29.98 8.42 -8.05
CA PRO A 332 29.24 7.56 -7.14
C PRO A 332 28.05 8.33 -6.60
N GLY A 333 26.85 7.83 -6.87
CA GLY A 333 25.62 8.33 -6.28
C GLY A 333 25.72 8.27 -4.76
N GLY A 334 24.97 9.12 -4.05
CA GLY A 334 24.93 9.05 -2.59
C GLY A 334 24.50 7.65 -2.11
N PRO A 335 24.76 7.29 -0.86
CA PRO A 335 24.44 5.97 -0.29
C PRO A 335 22.97 5.55 -0.50
N TRP A 336 22.06 6.50 -0.61
CA TRP A 336 20.64 6.27 -0.84
C TRP A 336 20.29 5.97 -2.29
N ASP A 337 21.01 6.53 -3.27
CA ASP A 337 20.82 6.17 -4.67
C ASP A 337 21.03 4.66 -4.87
N ASP A 338 22.07 4.12 -4.25
CA ASP A 338 22.33 2.69 -4.30
C ASP A 338 21.25 1.89 -3.57
N SER A 339 20.73 2.37 -2.45
CA SER A 339 19.64 1.72 -1.72
C SER A 339 18.33 1.70 -2.51
N MET A 340 17.96 2.81 -3.17
CA MET A 340 16.76 2.86 -4.00
C MET A 340 16.90 1.99 -5.25
N LYS A 341 18.07 1.96 -5.87
CA LYS A 341 18.34 1.06 -7.01
C LYS A 341 18.24 -0.40 -6.60
N ARG A 342 18.89 -0.77 -5.48
CA ARG A 342 18.80 -2.13 -4.93
C ARG A 342 17.37 -2.50 -4.55
N PHE A 343 16.64 -1.59 -3.94
CA PHE A 343 15.22 -1.78 -3.64
C PHE A 343 14.39 -1.99 -4.91
N GLY A 344 14.58 -1.17 -5.93
CA GLY A 344 13.90 -1.33 -7.22
C GLY A 344 14.29 -2.62 -7.95
N GLU A 345 15.54 -3.06 -7.86
CA GLU A 345 15.97 -4.35 -8.40
C GLU A 345 15.30 -5.51 -7.64
N PHE A 346 15.27 -5.45 -6.33
CA PHE A 346 14.54 -6.41 -5.51
C PHE A 346 13.06 -6.52 -5.91
N LEU A 347 12.38 -5.40 -6.09
CA LEU A 347 10.97 -5.42 -6.53
C LEU A 347 10.80 -6.11 -7.88
N ARG A 348 11.67 -5.83 -8.85
CA ARG A 348 11.53 -6.33 -10.22
C ARG A 348 11.98 -7.79 -10.41
N THR A 349 12.94 -8.26 -9.63
CA THR A 349 13.56 -9.58 -9.87
C THR A 349 13.15 -10.61 -8.82
N THR A 350 13.17 -10.24 -7.55
CA THR A 350 12.93 -11.19 -6.47
C THR A 350 11.48 -11.19 -6.03
N LEU A 351 10.93 -10.01 -5.77
CA LEU A 351 9.57 -9.90 -5.26
C LEU A 351 8.54 -10.19 -6.34
N ALA A 352 8.72 -9.69 -7.56
CA ALA A 352 7.82 -9.99 -8.67
C ALA A 352 7.82 -11.48 -9.06
N ASP A 353 8.94 -12.19 -8.89
CA ASP A 353 8.99 -13.64 -9.12
C ASP A 353 8.25 -14.43 -8.02
N ALA A 354 8.31 -13.97 -6.77
CA ALA A 354 7.66 -14.59 -5.64
C ALA A 354 6.17 -14.24 -5.50
N ALA A 355 5.79 -13.00 -5.84
CA ALA A 355 4.44 -12.44 -5.66
C ALA A 355 3.44 -13.04 -6.67
N GLN A 356 2.93 -14.22 -6.37
CA GLN A 356 1.93 -14.87 -7.22
C GLN A 356 0.52 -14.62 -6.70
N SER A 357 -0.46 -14.53 -7.61
CA SER A 357 -1.87 -14.35 -7.26
C SER A 357 -2.44 -15.46 -6.37
N GLY A 358 -1.78 -16.61 -6.33
CA GLY A 358 -2.09 -17.72 -5.43
C GLY A 358 -1.91 -17.37 -3.95
N ALA A 359 -0.99 -16.47 -3.61
CA ALA A 359 -0.78 -16.02 -2.23
C ALA A 359 -2.06 -15.47 -1.59
N GLY A 360 -2.85 -14.72 -2.36
CA GLY A 360 -4.16 -14.22 -1.92
C GLY A 360 -5.23 -15.29 -1.78
N ARG A 361 -5.01 -16.52 -2.29
CA ARG A 361 -6.00 -17.62 -2.32
C ARG A 361 -5.61 -18.85 -1.50
N THR A 362 -4.58 -18.77 -0.68
CA THR A 362 -4.25 -19.86 0.27
C THR A 362 -5.46 -20.22 1.13
N PRO A 363 -5.59 -21.47 1.59
CA PRO A 363 -6.69 -21.87 2.45
C PRO A 363 -6.88 -20.96 3.65
N ALA A 364 -8.13 -20.72 4.05
CA ALA A 364 -8.45 -19.74 5.09
C ALA A 364 -7.79 -20.04 6.45
N ALA A 365 -7.55 -21.32 6.74
CA ALA A 365 -6.92 -21.79 7.98
C ALA A 365 -5.37 -21.86 7.89
N ASP A 366 -4.80 -21.58 6.71
CA ASP A 366 -3.35 -21.66 6.50
C ASP A 366 -2.61 -20.57 7.30
N GLU A 367 -1.53 -20.95 7.97
CA GLU A 367 -0.66 -20.05 8.73
C GLU A 367 0.64 -19.69 7.99
N ASP A 368 0.93 -20.37 6.89
CA ASP A 368 2.15 -20.20 6.10
C ASP A 368 1.97 -19.23 4.91
N GLY A 369 0.81 -18.59 4.80
CA GLY A 369 0.51 -17.65 3.73
C GLY A 369 0.75 -16.21 4.12
N ASP A 370 1.19 -15.39 3.15
CA ASP A 370 1.47 -13.95 3.33
C ASP A 370 0.22 -13.13 3.72
N TYR A 371 -0.97 -13.70 3.52
CA TYR A 371 -2.25 -13.06 3.80
C TYR A 371 -3.11 -13.89 4.75
N TYR A 372 -3.98 -13.21 5.47
CA TYR A 372 -5.01 -13.85 6.29
C TYR A 372 -6.41 -13.32 5.92
N PRO A 373 -7.47 -14.15 6.04
CA PRO A 373 -8.83 -13.72 5.75
C PRO A 373 -9.37 -12.78 6.84
N LEU A 374 -9.93 -11.65 6.40
CA LEU A 374 -10.55 -10.67 7.30
C LEU A 374 -11.92 -11.12 7.77
N ARG A 375 -12.29 -10.78 9.00
CA ARG A 375 -13.68 -10.59 9.37
C ARG A 375 -14.22 -9.39 8.58
N LEU A 376 -15.33 -9.55 7.85
CA LEU A 376 -15.91 -8.47 7.08
C LEU A 376 -16.73 -7.53 7.95
N SER A 377 -16.24 -6.33 8.13
CA SER A 377 -16.95 -5.23 8.79
C SER A 377 -16.46 -3.89 8.24
N ALA A 378 -17.20 -2.83 8.53
CA ALA A 378 -16.79 -1.47 8.19
C ALA A 378 -15.44 -1.07 8.81
N ASP A 379 -15.06 -1.66 9.94
CA ASP A 379 -13.82 -1.34 10.64
C ASP A 379 -12.63 -2.16 10.15
N THR A 380 -12.85 -3.33 9.56
CA THR A 380 -11.78 -4.21 9.10
C THR A 380 -11.49 -4.08 7.61
N LEU A 381 -12.50 -3.82 6.78
CA LEU A 381 -12.34 -3.59 5.35
C LEU A 381 -11.88 -2.16 5.09
N ARG A 382 -10.58 -1.94 5.22
CA ARG A 382 -9.88 -0.65 5.12
C ARG A 382 -9.01 -0.58 3.88
N PRO A 383 -8.58 0.61 3.44
CA PRO A 383 -7.56 0.75 2.43
C PRO A 383 -6.30 -0.07 2.78
N GLY A 384 -5.70 -0.69 1.77
CA GLY A 384 -4.58 -1.62 1.94
C GLY A 384 -4.97 -3.07 2.23
N ALA A 385 -6.25 -3.38 2.49
CA ALA A 385 -6.77 -4.74 2.34
C ALA A 385 -6.76 -5.13 0.86
N ILE A 386 -6.64 -6.43 0.58
CA ILE A 386 -6.76 -6.95 -0.78
C ILE A 386 -8.08 -7.69 -0.97
N PHE A 387 -8.53 -7.76 -2.19
CA PHE A 387 -9.51 -8.75 -2.65
C PHE A 387 -8.82 -9.72 -3.59
N ALA A 388 -8.82 -11.00 -3.24
CA ALA A 388 -8.33 -12.07 -4.08
C ALA A 388 -9.51 -12.70 -4.83
N ASP A 389 -9.50 -12.56 -6.14
CA ASP A 389 -10.46 -13.18 -7.05
C ASP A 389 -10.20 -14.70 -7.12
N PRO A 390 -11.23 -15.56 -7.19
CA PRO A 390 -11.03 -17.01 -7.28
C PRO A 390 -10.27 -17.45 -8.52
N TYR A 391 -10.24 -16.63 -9.58
CA TYR A 391 -9.59 -16.95 -10.84
C TYR A 391 -8.21 -16.30 -11.00
N GLY A 392 -7.72 -15.63 -9.97
CA GLY A 392 -6.32 -15.20 -9.89
C GLY A 392 -6.08 -13.71 -10.10
N HIS A 393 -7.11 -12.88 -10.06
CA HIS A 393 -6.92 -11.43 -10.02
C HIS A 393 -6.81 -10.93 -8.57
N VAL A 394 -6.02 -9.88 -8.33
CA VAL A 394 -5.84 -9.27 -7.01
C VAL A 394 -6.07 -7.76 -7.11
N LEU A 395 -6.87 -7.24 -6.20
CA LEU A 395 -7.19 -5.83 -6.09
C LEU A 395 -6.75 -5.30 -4.73
N VAL A 396 -6.29 -4.06 -4.66
CA VAL A 396 -6.03 -3.37 -3.39
C VAL A 396 -7.17 -2.41 -3.09
N VAL A 397 -7.83 -2.56 -1.96
CA VAL A 397 -8.88 -1.64 -1.52
C VAL A 397 -8.26 -0.27 -1.26
N ALA A 398 -8.81 0.77 -1.90
CA ALA A 398 -8.34 2.15 -1.76
C ALA A 398 -9.30 3.04 -0.95
N GLY A 399 -10.56 2.62 -0.81
CA GLY A 399 -11.54 3.38 -0.04
C GLY A 399 -12.95 2.83 -0.22
N ARG A 400 -13.91 3.47 0.43
CA ARG A 400 -15.33 3.15 0.26
C ARG A 400 -16.21 4.38 0.43
N LEU A 401 -17.37 4.34 -0.21
CA LEU A 401 -18.50 5.20 0.07
C LEU A 401 -19.65 4.37 0.62
N ALA A 402 -20.21 4.79 1.74
CA ALA A 402 -21.37 4.12 2.31
C ALA A 402 -22.61 4.34 1.40
N GLN A 403 -23.52 3.39 1.42
CA GLN A 403 -24.80 3.48 0.76
C GLN A 403 -25.61 4.64 1.32
N THR A 404 -26.37 5.31 0.46
CA THR A 404 -27.37 6.32 0.84
C THR A 404 -28.74 5.93 0.29
N PRO A 405 -29.83 6.57 0.69
CA PRO A 405 -31.15 6.31 0.11
C PRO A 405 -31.22 6.53 -1.42
N SER A 406 -30.28 7.31 -1.98
CA SER A 406 -30.24 7.68 -3.41
C SER A 406 -29.08 7.07 -4.18
N SER A 407 -28.15 6.36 -3.53
CA SER A 407 -26.99 5.77 -4.19
C SER A 407 -26.56 4.47 -3.51
N ALA A 408 -26.17 3.49 -4.32
CA ALA A 408 -25.56 2.26 -3.81
C ALA A 408 -24.21 2.55 -3.16
N GLY A 409 -23.83 1.72 -2.18
CA GLY A 409 -22.49 1.73 -1.61
C GLY A 409 -21.46 1.27 -2.64
N VAL A 410 -20.25 1.84 -2.57
CA VAL A 410 -19.17 1.60 -3.53
C VAL A 410 -17.87 1.33 -2.79
N LEU A 411 -17.15 0.29 -3.21
CA LEU A 411 -15.74 0.09 -2.88
C LEU A 411 -14.87 0.64 -4.03
N PHE A 412 -13.84 1.38 -3.67
CA PHE A 412 -12.77 1.76 -4.57
C PHE A 412 -11.63 0.80 -4.40
N ALA A 413 -11.15 0.25 -5.50
CA ALA A 413 -9.97 -0.59 -5.51
C ALA A 413 -9.02 -0.16 -6.63
N VAL A 414 -7.76 -0.52 -6.49
CA VAL A 414 -6.74 -0.34 -7.52
C VAL A 414 -6.16 -1.68 -7.91
N ASP A 415 -5.83 -1.81 -9.17
CA ASP A 415 -5.14 -2.97 -9.71
C ASP A 415 -3.93 -2.56 -10.56
N GLY A 416 -2.94 -3.43 -10.60
CA GLY A 416 -1.87 -3.38 -11.59
C GLY A 416 -2.26 -4.23 -12.80
N GLN A 417 -1.87 -3.78 -13.99
CA GLN A 417 -2.12 -4.48 -15.24
C GLN A 417 -0.80 -5.10 -15.76
N PRO A 418 -0.87 -6.12 -16.62
CA PRO A 418 0.34 -6.75 -17.16
C PRO A 418 1.27 -5.80 -17.94
N ASP A 419 0.77 -4.66 -18.41
CA ASP A 419 1.57 -3.61 -19.04
C ASP A 419 2.24 -2.66 -18.03
N GLY A 420 1.93 -2.83 -16.74
CA GLY A 420 2.45 -2.03 -15.62
C GLY A 420 1.62 -0.80 -15.29
N THR A 421 0.50 -0.58 -15.99
CA THR A 421 -0.43 0.50 -15.64
C THR A 421 -1.14 0.19 -14.31
N VAL A 422 -1.44 1.22 -13.53
CA VAL A 422 -2.18 1.13 -12.28
C VAL A 422 -3.47 1.91 -12.41
N GLY A 423 -4.61 1.26 -12.16
CA GLY A 423 -5.91 1.86 -12.35
C GLY A 423 -6.79 1.81 -11.10
N ARG A 424 -7.47 2.94 -10.79
CA ARG A 424 -8.50 2.95 -9.74
C ARG A 424 -9.87 2.67 -10.37
N LYS A 425 -10.59 1.71 -9.78
CA LYS A 425 -11.90 1.24 -10.25
C LYS A 425 -12.95 1.31 -9.14
N ARG A 426 -14.20 1.29 -9.53
CA ARG A 426 -15.36 1.24 -8.62
C ARG A 426 -15.97 -0.13 -8.64
N PHE A 427 -16.28 -0.66 -7.47
CA PHE A 427 -16.88 -1.98 -7.29
C PHE A 427 -18.12 -1.89 -6.40
N TRP A 428 -19.14 -2.61 -6.77
CA TRP A 428 -20.34 -2.85 -5.99
C TRP A 428 -20.36 -4.31 -5.52
N ARG A 429 -21.22 -4.65 -4.60
CA ARG A 429 -21.28 -6.00 -4.01
C ARG A 429 -21.19 -7.13 -5.04
N GLY A 430 -21.94 -7.07 -6.11
CA GLY A 430 -22.02 -8.11 -7.13
C GLY A 430 -20.85 -8.15 -8.14
N ASN A 431 -19.89 -7.24 -8.04
CA ASN A 431 -18.69 -7.26 -8.88
C ASN A 431 -17.54 -8.08 -8.27
N PHE A 432 -17.64 -8.42 -6.98
CA PHE A 432 -16.62 -9.26 -6.33
C PHE A 432 -17.00 -10.72 -6.50
N LEU A 433 -16.22 -11.45 -7.27
CA LEU A 433 -16.45 -12.86 -7.51
C LEU A 433 -16.11 -13.67 -6.25
N PHE A 434 -16.90 -14.69 -5.97
CA PHE A 434 -16.70 -15.59 -4.84
C PHE A 434 -16.88 -17.04 -5.29
N ALA A 435 -16.05 -17.93 -4.80
CA ALA A 435 -16.16 -19.36 -5.02
C ALA A 435 -15.72 -20.11 -3.77
N ILE A 436 -16.35 -21.24 -3.52
CA ILE A 436 -16.05 -22.14 -2.41
C ILE A 436 -15.45 -23.48 -2.87
N ASP A 437 -15.04 -23.57 -4.13
CA ASP A 437 -14.34 -24.74 -4.65
C ASP A 437 -12.96 -24.85 -3.98
N PRO A 438 -12.66 -25.92 -3.23
CA PRO A 438 -11.37 -26.08 -2.57
C PRO A 438 -10.17 -26.04 -3.49
N ALA A 439 -10.33 -26.42 -4.77
CA ALA A 439 -9.24 -26.39 -5.75
C ALA A 439 -8.82 -24.97 -6.14
N LEU A 440 -9.73 -23.99 -6.02
CA LEU A 440 -9.45 -22.58 -6.26
C LEU A 440 -8.84 -21.87 -5.03
N GLY A 441 -8.80 -22.54 -3.89
CA GLY A 441 -8.40 -21.96 -2.62
C GLY A 441 -9.50 -21.09 -2.00
N SER A 442 -9.11 -20.09 -1.21
CA SER A 442 -10.00 -19.22 -0.47
C SER A 442 -9.97 -17.80 -1.06
N ALA A 443 -10.85 -17.53 -1.99
CA ALA A 443 -11.09 -16.17 -2.52
C ALA A 443 -11.65 -15.25 -1.41
N GLY A 444 -11.65 -13.93 -1.64
CA GLY A 444 -12.26 -12.97 -0.74
C GLY A 444 -11.31 -11.88 -0.25
N PHE A 445 -11.73 -11.14 0.77
CA PHE A 445 -10.97 -10.03 1.33
C PHE A 445 -9.94 -10.51 2.33
N LYS A 446 -8.72 -10.02 2.19
CA LYS A 446 -7.59 -10.40 3.03
C LYS A 446 -6.72 -9.20 3.38
N ARG A 447 -5.81 -9.41 4.32
CA ARG A 447 -4.80 -8.44 4.70
C ARG A 447 -3.46 -9.14 4.84
N PHE A 448 -2.37 -8.38 4.65
CA PHE A 448 -1.02 -8.89 4.92
C PHE A 448 -0.91 -9.40 6.36
N ARG A 449 -0.35 -10.57 6.50
CA ARG A 449 0.02 -11.14 7.80
C ARG A 449 1.13 -10.27 8.40
N PRO A 450 1.01 -9.85 9.66
CA PRO A 450 2.07 -9.09 10.32
C PRO A 450 3.37 -9.90 10.37
N VAL A 451 4.48 -9.27 9.99
CA VAL A 451 5.82 -9.86 10.17
C VAL A 451 6.32 -9.52 11.56
N VAL A 452 6.64 -10.54 12.34
CA VAL A 452 7.06 -10.44 13.73
C VAL A 452 8.45 -11.04 13.92
N ARG A 453 9.11 -10.66 14.99
CA ARG A 453 10.39 -11.25 15.36
C ARG A 453 10.15 -12.46 16.26
N ASP A 454 10.65 -13.62 15.87
CA ASP A 454 10.56 -14.83 16.68
C ASP A 454 11.42 -14.66 17.94
N PRO A 455 10.86 -14.84 19.15
CA PRO A 455 11.59 -14.57 20.40
C PRO A 455 12.72 -15.57 20.68
N LYS A 456 12.71 -16.74 20.02
CA LYS A 456 13.73 -17.79 20.24
C LYS A 456 14.89 -17.67 19.26
N THR A 457 14.59 -17.40 18.00
CA THR A 457 15.59 -17.38 16.92
C THR A 457 16.03 -15.96 16.56
N ALA A 458 15.30 -14.94 17.02
CA ALA A 458 15.45 -13.54 16.64
C ALA A 458 15.27 -13.28 15.12
N LYS A 459 14.86 -14.28 14.33
CA LYS A 459 14.56 -14.12 12.91
C LYS A 459 13.17 -13.54 12.72
N LEU A 460 12.97 -12.89 11.58
CA LEU A 460 11.64 -12.45 11.14
C LEU A 460 10.84 -13.66 10.66
N ARG A 461 9.55 -13.64 10.93
CA ARG A 461 8.57 -14.62 10.44
C ARG A 461 7.18 -14.02 10.42
N GLU A 462 6.27 -14.67 9.77
CA GLU A 462 4.85 -14.33 9.82
C GLU A 462 4.23 -14.60 11.19
N ALA A 463 3.28 -13.73 11.56
CA ALA A 463 2.52 -13.93 12.79
C ALA A 463 1.56 -15.11 12.65
N PRO A 464 1.52 -16.06 13.61
CA PRO A 464 0.52 -17.11 13.60
C PRO A 464 -0.89 -16.56 13.83
N ASN A 465 -1.91 -17.29 13.40
CA ASN A 465 -3.31 -16.89 13.50
C ASN A 465 -3.71 -16.43 14.90
N ALA A 466 -3.17 -17.06 15.95
CA ALA A 466 -3.44 -16.73 17.34
C ALA A 466 -3.05 -15.29 17.76
N LEU A 467 -2.17 -14.62 17.00
CA LEU A 467 -1.73 -13.25 17.24
C LEU A 467 -2.51 -12.20 16.43
N ILE A 468 -3.43 -12.63 15.55
CA ILE A 468 -4.16 -11.73 14.64
C ILE A 468 -5.60 -11.57 15.14
N ARG A 469 -5.98 -10.33 15.48
CA ARG A 469 -7.27 -10.05 16.14
C ARG A 469 -8.47 -10.01 15.21
N ASP A 470 -8.29 -9.54 13.98
CA ASP A 470 -9.33 -9.34 12.98
C ASP A 470 -9.39 -10.48 11.94
N LEU A 471 -8.71 -11.59 12.23
CA LEU A 471 -8.77 -12.80 11.43
C LEU A 471 -10.09 -13.52 11.67
N SER A 472 -10.71 -14.00 10.58
CA SER A 472 -11.81 -14.95 10.65
C SER A 472 -11.70 -15.98 9.53
N VAL A 473 -11.51 -17.24 9.88
CA VAL A 473 -11.40 -18.34 8.91
C VAL A 473 -12.73 -18.77 8.30
N THR A 474 -13.86 -18.35 8.87
CA THR A 474 -15.20 -18.77 8.45
C THR A 474 -16.10 -17.64 8.01
N ASP A 475 -15.88 -16.42 8.50
CA ASP A 475 -16.80 -15.28 8.33
C ASP A 475 -17.25 -15.06 6.88
N GLN A 476 -16.30 -14.99 5.94
CA GLN A 476 -16.59 -14.69 4.54
C GLN A 476 -17.19 -15.89 3.78
N TYR A 477 -16.94 -17.09 4.24
CA TYR A 477 -17.32 -18.33 3.58
C TYR A 477 -18.62 -18.93 4.12
N GLU A 478 -19.08 -18.45 5.25
CA GLU A 478 -20.32 -18.86 5.89
C GLU A 478 -21.53 -18.39 5.08
N GLY A 479 -22.47 -19.30 4.79
CA GLY A 479 -23.61 -19.02 3.93
C GLY A 479 -23.31 -19.05 2.43
N GLY A 480 -22.09 -19.45 2.02
CA GLY A 480 -21.69 -19.54 0.62
C GLY A 480 -21.70 -18.21 -0.10
N VAL A 481 -22.05 -18.22 -1.40
CA VAL A 481 -22.03 -17.03 -2.26
C VAL A 481 -23.00 -15.93 -1.78
N GLU A 482 -24.21 -16.30 -1.40
CA GLU A 482 -25.21 -15.37 -0.91
C GLU A 482 -24.76 -14.70 0.40
N GLY A 483 -24.26 -15.51 1.36
CA GLY A 483 -23.74 -15.01 2.62
C GLY A 483 -22.54 -14.07 2.46
N PHE A 484 -21.67 -14.31 1.47
CA PHE A 484 -20.58 -13.39 1.13
C PHE A 484 -21.12 -12.04 0.63
N TYR A 485 -22.07 -12.05 -0.32
CA TYR A 485 -22.62 -10.80 -0.84
C TYR A 485 -23.42 -10.03 0.19
N ASP A 486 -24.14 -10.69 1.08
CA ASP A 486 -24.85 -10.03 2.19
C ASP A 486 -23.86 -9.30 3.11
N LYS A 487 -22.74 -9.94 3.47
CA LYS A 487 -21.70 -9.30 4.29
C LYS A 487 -21.03 -8.11 3.57
N VAL A 488 -20.79 -8.21 2.27
CA VAL A 488 -20.26 -7.07 1.48
C VAL A 488 -21.26 -5.92 1.47
N GLU A 489 -22.55 -6.21 1.34
CA GLU A 489 -23.59 -5.19 1.40
C GLU A 489 -23.66 -4.52 2.79
N ASP A 490 -23.57 -5.31 3.86
CA ASP A 490 -23.55 -4.79 5.24
C ASP A 490 -22.37 -3.82 5.46
N VAL A 491 -21.20 -4.14 4.92
CA VAL A 491 -20.02 -3.25 4.97
C VAL A 491 -20.26 -1.93 4.24
N LEU A 492 -21.01 -1.96 3.14
CA LEU A 492 -21.33 -0.79 2.32
C LEU A 492 -22.55 -0.02 2.85
N SER A 493 -23.35 -0.62 3.71
CA SER A 493 -24.49 0.04 4.36
C SER A 493 -24.02 1.15 5.30
N PRO A 494 -24.82 2.20 5.51
CA PRO A 494 -24.53 3.16 6.56
C PRO A 494 -24.52 2.45 7.92
N SER A 495 -23.54 2.76 8.76
CA SER A 495 -23.56 2.27 10.14
C SER A 495 -24.90 2.58 10.78
N PRO A 496 -25.52 1.64 11.50
CA PRO A 496 -26.74 1.95 12.24
C PRO A 496 -26.44 3.12 13.19
N LEU A 497 -27.34 4.10 13.18
CA LEU A 497 -27.31 5.28 14.06
C LEU A 497 -27.41 4.88 15.52
#